data_100fcad6c402b15d49a87d850f72b1c0
#
_entry.id   100fcad6c402b15d49a87d850f72b1c0
#
_cell.length_a   1.000
_cell.length_b   1.000
_cell.length_c   1.000
_cell.angle_alpha   90.00
_cell.angle_beta   90.00
_cell.angle_gamma   90.00
#
_symmetry.space_group_name_H-M   'P 1'
#
loop_
_entity.id
_entity.type
_entity.pdbx_description
1 polymer ?
#
loop_
_entity_poly.entity_id
_entity_poly.type
_entity_poly.pdbx_seq_one_letter_code
_entity_poly.pdbx_strand_id
1 'polypeptide(L)'
;MYDREFFDRYNTRYEIIYFDAPLNEQTVNLAHDCKAICAFVNDKITAAVIAALKENGVQLIALRSAGFNNVDIGAAKAKAIPVVRVPAYSPHAVAEHALALILTLNRKTHKAYNRVREGNFSLERLMGFDLFGKTVGVIGTGKIGQIFCTNMLGIGCKVLAFDVIANKEMEAAGVQYLPLADILQQSDIVSLHCPLTEQTKHIIDQNSIAMMKQGVMLINTSRGALVDTPAAIEGLKTGRIGYLGLDVYEQEEKLFFNDLSENIINDDDIMHLLSFPNVLITSHQGFFTQEALAEIAKTTLANIDEFEAGNNLTNRVV
;
A
#
# COMPACT_ATOMS: atom_id res chain seq x y z
N MET A 1 10.64 -12.58 -12.73
CA MET A 1 10.63 -11.65 -11.57
C MET A 1 10.88 -10.24 -12.11
N TYR A 2 9.96 -9.30 -11.90
CA TYR A 2 10.00 -7.94 -12.42
C TYR A 2 11.19 -7.11 -11.90
N ASP A 3 11.60 -7.33 -10.64
CA ASP A 3 12.73 -6.64 -10.03
C ASP A 3 14.02 -6.84 -10.82
N ARG A 4 14.30 -8.07 -11.28
CA ARG A 4 15.51 -8.39 -12.04
C ARG A 4 15.66 -7.47 -13.26
N GLU A 5 14.56 -7.25 -14.01
CA GLU A 5 14.60 -6.40 -15.19
C GLU A 5 15.09 -4.97 -14.87
N PHE A 6 14.56 -4.38 -13.77
CA PHE A 6 14.91 -3.01 -13.40
C PHE A 6 16.28 -2.93 -12.72
N PHE A 7 16.62 -3.85 -11.82
CA PHE A 7 17.94 -3.85 -11.21
C PHE A 7 19.03 -4.11 -12.23
N ASP A 8 18.90 -5.08 -13.13
CA ASP A 8 19.89 -5.36 -14.18
C ASP A 8 20.04 -4.19 -15.17
N ARG A 9 18.94 -3.45 -15.44
CA ARG A 9 18.97 -2.27 -16.33
C ARG A 9 19.81 -1.11 -15.76
N TYR A 10 19.76 -0.91 -14.44
CA TYR A 10 20.44 0.22 -13.77
C TYR A 10 21.71 -0.17 -13.05
N ASN A 11 21.97 -1.45 -12.84
CA ASN A 11 23.18 -1.95 -12.21
C ASN A 11 24.34 -2.01 -13.20
N THR A 12 25.45 -1.37 -12.84
CA THR A 12 26.70 -1.39 -13.63
C THR A 12 27.91 -1.87 -12.86
N ARG A 13 27.75 -2.20 -11.56
CA ARG A 13 28.90 -2.37 -10.65
C ARG A 13 28.83 -3.62 -9.79
N TYR A 14 27.66 -4.14 -9.50
CA TYR A 14 27.46 -5.18 -8.50
C TYR A 14 27.12 -6.52 -9.12
N GLU A 15 27.60 -7.59 -8.53
CA GLU A 15 27.05 -8.92 -8.76
C GLU A 15 25.78 -9.07 -7.90
N ILE A 16 24.63 -9.26 -8.54
CA ILE A 16 23.35 -9.43 -7.85
C ILE A 16 22.89 -10.86 -7.98
N ILE A 17 22.71 -11.53 -6.86
CA ILE A 17 22.16 -12.87 -6.79
C ILE A 17 20.68 -12.76 -6.40
N TYR A 18 19.81 -13.30 -7.26
CA TYR A 18 18.35 -13.24 -7.06
C TYR A 18 17.82 -14.55 -6.52
N PHE A 19 17.04 -14.45 -5.45
CA PHE A 19 16.32 -15.58 -4.86
C PHE A 19 14.82 -15.34 -4.93
N ASP A 20 14.03 -16.37 -5.26
CA ASP A 20 12.57 -16.31 -5.27
C ASP A 20 11.98 -16.57 -3.87
N ALA A 21 12.76 -17.20 -2.98
CA ALA A 21 12.35 -17.44 -1.60
C ALA A 21 12.41 -16.15 -0.78
N PRO A 22 11.37 -15.86 0.05
CA PRO A 22 11.41 -14.73 0.96
C PRO A 22 12.47 -14.93 2.05
N LEU A 23 13.06 -13.83 2.51
CA LEU A 23 14.04 -13.87 3.61
C LEU A 23 13.32 -14.09 4.96
N ASN A 24 13.73 -15.13 5.64
CA ASN A 24 13.27 -15.51 6.98
C ASN A 24 14.32 -16.38 7.68
N GLU A 25 14.02 -16.91 8.86
CA GLU A 25 14.95 -17.75 9.64
C GLU A 25 15.38 -19.05 8.92
N GLN A 26 14.57 -19.56 7.99
CA GLN A 26 14.88 -20.79 7.24
C GLN A 26 15.76 -20.51 6.01
N THR A 27 15.65 -19.31 5.43
CA THR A 27 16.30 -18.94 4.18
C THR A 27 17.49 -17.99 4.35
N VAL A 28 17.74 -17.49 5.56
CA VAL A 28 18.79 -16.50 5.85
C VAL A 28 20.20 -16.94 5.42
N ASN A 29 20.45 -18.25 5.38
CA ASN A 29 21.73 -18.80 4.93
C ASN A 29 22.00 -18.60 3.42
N LEU A 30 20.98 -18.28 2.62
CA LEU A 30 21.16 -17.88 1.23
C LEU A 30 21.95 -16.57 1.08
N ALA A 31 22.00 -15.75 2.15
CA ALA A 31 22.78 -14.51 2.18
C ALA A 31 24.26 -14.72 2.58
N HIS A 32 24.74 -15.97 2.68
CA HIS A 32 26.14 -16.27 2.98
C HIS A 32 27.05 -15.62 1.90
N ASP A 33 28.14 -15.01 2.32
CA ASP A 33 29.11 -14.28 1.49
C ASP A 33 28.56 -13.00 0.80
N CYS A 34 27.31 -12.61 1.06
CA CYS A 34 26.78 -11.34 0.57
C CYS A 34 27.16 -10.18 1.50
N LYS A 35 27.68 -9.08 0.94
CA LYS A 35 27.98 -7.86 1.74
C LYS A 35 26.71 -7.08 2.08
N ALA A 36 25.73 -7.09 1.18
CA ALA A 36 24.45 -6.43 1.37
C ALA A 36 23.29 -7.35 0.96
N ILE A 37 22.15 -7.17 1.60
CA ILE A 37 20.90 -7.79 1.15
C ILE A 37 19.94 -6.72 0.66
N CYS A 38 19.14 -7.05 -0.36
CA CYS A 38 18.02 -6.23 -0.82
C CYS A 38 16.71 -6.95 -0.49
N ALA A 39 15.93 -6.37 0.41
CA ALA A 39 14.72 -6.99 0.95
C ALA A 39 13.45 -6.19 0.62
N PHE A 40 12.31 -6.88 0.66
CA PHE A 40 10.99 -6.31 0.42
C PHE A 40 10.06 -6.45 1.63
N VAL A 41 8.84 -5.95 1.51
CA VAL A 41 7.86 -5.90 2.62
C VAL A 41 7.38 -7.27 3.11
N ASN A 42 7.46 -8.31 2.27
CA ASN A 42 7.10 -9.69 2.60
C ASN A 42 8.25 -10.49 3.25
N ASP A 43 9.46 -9.94 3.31
CA ASP A 43 10.57 -10.53 4.04
C ASP A 43 10.42 -10.33 5.55
N LYS A 44 10.85 -11.31 6.36
CA LYS A 44 10.77 -11.26 7.83
C LYS A 44 12.15 -11.10 8.43
N ILE A 45 12.54 -9.87 8.71
CA ILE A 45 13.87 -9.53 9.21
C ILE A 45 13.80 -9.34 10.74
N THR A 46 13.57 -10.48 11.43
CA THR A 46 13.52 -10.56 12.89
C THR A 46 14.90 -10.39 13.52
N ALA A 47 14.96 -10.24 14.84
CA ALA A 47 16.23 -10.20 15.59
C ALA A 47 17.09 -11.44 15.32
N ALA A 48 16.48 -12.64 15.18
CA ALA A 48 17.17 -13.88 14.85
C ALA A 48 17.77 -13.85 13.44
N VAL A 49 17.00 -13.38 12.45
CA VAL A 49 17.49 -13.19 11.07
C VAL A 49 18.66 -12.20 11.04
N ILE A 50 18.55 -11.07 11.74
CA ILE A 50 19.63 -10.06 11.80
C ILE A 50 20.91 -10.62 12.42
N ALA A 51 20.79 -11.45 13.47
CA ALA A 51 21.94 -12.10 14.07
C ALA A 51 22.63 -13.05 13.06
N ALA A 52 21.86 -13.89 12.36
CA ALA A 52 22.39 -14.78 11.34
C ALA A 52 22.96 -14.03 10.12
N LEU A 53 22.34 -12.93 9.68
CA LEU A 53 22.89 -12.07 8.62
C LEU A 53 24.27 -11.52 9.02
N LYS A 54 24.43 -11.10 10.30
CA LYS A 54 25.72 -10.63 10.80
C LYS A 54 26.80 -11.72 10.77
N GLU A 55 26.44 -12.93 11.17
CA GLU A 55 27.32 -14.11 11.13
C GLU A 55 27.70 -14.50 9.69
N ASN A 56 26.77 -14.34 8.75
CA ASN A 56 26.98 -14.55 7.32
C ASN A 56 27.82 -13.46 6.64
N GLY A 57 28.24 -12.40 7.37
CA GLY A 57 29.08 -11.34 6.84
C GLY A 57 28.32 -10.16 6.22
N VAL A 58 26.99 -10.12 6.32
CA VAL A 58 26.17 -9.01 5.80
C VAL A 58 26.45 -7.74 6.61
N GLN A 59 26.66 -6.63 5.90
CA GLN A 59 27.05 -5.34 6.44
C GLN A 59 25.98 -4.25 6.19
N LEU A 60 25.03 -4.49 5.27
CA LEU A 60 23.96 -3.54 4.92
C LEU A 60 22.65 -4.28 4.66
N ILE A 61 21.54 -3.75 5.17
CA ILE A 61 20.18 -4.12 4.79
C ILE A 61 19.60 -2.98 3.95
N ALA A 62 19.41 -3.22 2.65
CA ALA A 62 18.80 -2.26 1.73
C ALA A 62 17.34 -2.68 1.47
N LEU A 63 16.39 -1.85 1.87
CA LEU A 63 14.97 -2.08 1.61
C LEU A 63 14.58 -1.43 0.29
N ARG A 64 13.99 -2.20 -0.63
CA ARG A 64 13.39 -1.69 -1.88
C ARG A 64 11.96 -1.22 -1.66
N SER A 65 11.65 -0.68 -0.49
CA SER A 65 10.34 -0.19 -0.06
C SER A 65 10.47 1.07 0.78
N ALA A 66 9.38 1.82 0.90
CA ALA A 66 9.31 2.97 1.81
C ALA A 66 9.03 2.52 3.25
N GLY A 67 8.18 1.51 3.44
CA GLY A 67 7.90 0.89 4.74
C GLY A 67 9.05 0.00 5.20
N PHE A 68 9.22 -0.11 6.52
CA PHE A 68 10.25 -0.94 7.15
C PHE A 68 9.73 -1.70 8.39
N ASN A 69 8.41 -1.88 8.49
CA ASN A 69 7.78 -2.54 9.65
C ASN A 69 8.15 -4.02 9.78
N ASN A 70 8.65 -4.62 8.70
CA ASN A 70 9.12 -5.99 8.62
C ASN A 70 10.57 -6.17 9.12
N VAL A 71 11.22 -5.11 9.64
CA VAL A 71 12.60 -5.13 10.14
C VAL A 71 12.62 -4.80 11.63
N ASP A 72 13.28 -5.63 12.43
CA ASP A 72 13.61 -5.30 13.82
C ASP A 72 14.75 -4.26 13.86
N ILE A 73 14.37 -2.98 13.87
CA ILE A 73 15.29 -1.85 13.86
C ILE A 73 16.18 -1.83 15.11
N GLY A 74 15.64 -2.25 16.28
CA GLY A 74 16.39 -2.34 17.53
C GLY A 74 17.53 -3.35 17.43
N ALA A 75 17.24 -4.53 16.89
CA ALA A 75 18.24 -5.57 16.66
C ALA A 75 19.29 -5.15 15.62
N ALA A 76 18.89 -4.50 14.53
CA ALA A 76 19.80 -3.99 13.51
C ALA A 76 20.79 -2.99 14.11
N LYS A 77 20.29 -2.05 14.92
CA LYS A 77 21.12 -1.08 15.67
C LYS A 77 22.08 -1.78 16.63
N ALA A 78 21.62 -2.75 17.41
CA ALA A 78 22.45 -3.49 18.37
C ALA A 78 23.57 -4.28 17.68
N LYS A 79 23.33 -4.80 16.46
CA LYS A 79 24.32 -5.53 15.65
C LYS A 79 25.17 -4.61 14.76
N ALA A 80 24.97 -3.30 14.82
CA ALA A 80 25.63 -2.32 13.96
C ALA A 80 25.54 -2.68 12.46
N ILE A 81 24.34 -3.06 12.01
CA ILE A 81 24.02 -3.23 10.59
C ILE A 81 23.10 -2.06 10.21
N PRO A 82 23.56 -1.12 9.37
CA PRO A 82 22.72 -0.04 8.89
C PRO A 82 21.58 -0.60 8.02
N VAL A 83 20.41 0.04 8.17
CA VAL A 83 19.23 -0.21 7.35
C VAL A 83 18.96 1.04 6.53
N VAL A 84 18.88 0.89 5.22
CA VAL A 84 18.51 1.96 4.28
C VAL A 84 17.21 1.58 3.55
N ARG A 85 16.49 2.58 3.06
CA ARG A 85 15.20 2.36 2.39
C ARG A 85 15.05 3.22 1.14
N VAL A 86 13.97 3.03 0.41
CA VAL A 86 13.51 3.93 -0.65
C VAL A 86 12.39 4.81 -0.07
N PRO A 87 12.66 6.05 0.35
CA PRO A 87 11.70 6.86 1.11
C PRO A 87 10.49 7.30 0.28
N ALA A 88 10.66 7.41 -1.03
CA ALA A 88 9.60 7.70 -1.99
C ALA A 88 10.00 7.18 -3.37
N TYR A 89 9.07 6.61 -4.12
CA TYR A 89 9.33 6.08 -5.46
C TYR A 89 8.38 6.69 -6.51
N SER A 90 7.07 6.64 -6.32
CA SER A 90 6.08 7.30 -7.18
C SER A 90 4.79 7.54 -6.38
N PRO A 91 4.63 8.71 -5.76
CA PRO A 91 3.39 9.04 -5.08
C PRO A 91 2.20 9.12 -6.06
N HIS A 92 2.44 9.41 -7.34
CA HIS A 92 1.43 9.38 -8.39
C HIS A 92 0.86 7.97 -8.59
N ALA A 93 1.71 6.94 -8.65
CA ALA A 93 1.27 5.55 -8.85
C ALA A 93 0.20 5.13 -7.85
N VAL A 94 0.43 5.38 -6.56
CA VAL A 94 -0.51 5.00 -5.49
C VAL A 94 -1.80 5.84 -5.54
N ALA A 95 -1.68 7.16 -5.81
CA ALA A 95 -2.85 8.03 -5.93
C ALA A 95 -3.73 7.66 -7.14
N GLU A 96 -3.11 7.31 -8.27
CA GLU A 96 -3.80 6.85 -9.48
C GLU A 96 -4.42 5.47 -9.27
N HIS A 97 -3.75 4.58 -8.52
CA HIS A 97 -4.32 3.28 -8.19
C HIS A 97 -5.57 3.41 -7.31
N ALA A 98 -5.58 4.31 -6.32
CA ALA A 98 -6.77 4.61 -5.53
C ALA A 98 -7.93 5.11 -6.41
N LEU A 99 -7.65 5.99 -7.38
CA LEU A 99 -8.63 6.44 -8.37
C LEU A 99 -9.11 5.29 -9.26
N ALA A 100 -8.21 4.40 -9.69
CA ALA A 100 -8.56 3.22 -10.49
C ALA A 100 -9.51 2.28 -9.74
N LEU A 101 -9.29 2.04 -8.44
CA LEU A 101 -10.19 1.27 -7.58
C LEU A 101 -11.58 1.93 -7.50
N ILE A 102 -11.65 3.26 -7.28
CA ILE A 102 -12.90 4.03 -7.25
C ILE A 102 -13.67 3.85 -8.56
N LEU A 103 -13.02 4.10 -9.70
CA LEU A 103 -13.65 4.03 -11.01
C LEU A 103 -14.08 2.60 -11.36
N THR A 104 -13.27 1.60 -11.02
CA THR A 104 -13.56 0.18 -11.26
C THR A 104 -14.76 -0.29 -10.44
N LEU A 105 -14.81 0.04 -9.14
CA LEU A 105 -15.95 -0.27 -8.27
C LEU A 105 -17.24 0.42 -8.74
N ASN A 106 -17.15 1.72 -9.03
CA ASN A 106 -18.27 2.51 -9.47
C ASN A 106 -18.85 2.02 -10.81
N ARG A 107 -17.98 1.93 -11.84
CA ARG A 107 -18.42 1.60 -13.20
C ARG A 107 -18.45 0.09 -13.47
N LYS A 108 -17.98 -0.73 -12.51
CA LYS A 108 -17.97 -2.20 -12.56
C LYS A 108 -17.33 -2.75 -13.85
N THR A 109 -16.28 -2.07 -14.32
CA THR A 109 -15.63 -2.36 -15.62
C THR A 109 -15.08 -3.79 -15.69
N HIS A 110 -14.53 -4.30 -14.57
CA HIS A 110 -14.08 -5.70 -14.46
C HIS A 110 -15.19 -6.71 -14.67
N LYS A 111 -16.40 -6.45 -14.14
CA LYS A 111 -17.58 -7.32 -14.33
C LYS A 111 -18.15 -7.21 -15.75
N ALA A 112 -18.21 -5.99 -16.27
CA ALA A 112 -18.66 -5.74 -17.65
C ALA A 112 -17.75 -6.45 -18.65
N TYR A 113 -16.43 -6.35 -18.48
CA TYR A 113 -15.44 -7.03 -19.32
C TYR A 113 -15.67 -8.55 -19.34
N ASN A 114 -15.77 -9.19 -18.17
CA ASN A 114 -15.98 -10.65 -18.08
C ASN A 114 -17.28 -11.07 -18.75
N ARG A 115 -18.39 -10.35 -18.49
CA ARG A 115 -19.71 -10.66 -19.10
C ARG A 115 -19.69 -10.60 -20.61
N VAL A 116 -19.09 -9.56 -21.19
CA VAL A 116 -19.02 -9.41 -22.66
C VAL A 116 -18.25 -10.57 -23.30
N ARG A 117 -17.17 -11.04 -22.64
CA ARG A 117 -16.42 -12.21 -23.11
C ARG A 117 -17.23 -13.51 -23.08
N GLU A 118 -18.22 -13.60 -22.20
CA GLU A 118 -19.18 -14.73 -22.10
C GLU A 118 -20.43 -14.52 -22.97
N GLY A 119 -20.46 -13.49 -23.82
CA GLY A 119 -21.60 -13.17 -24.70
C GLY A 119 -22.78 -12.50 -24.00
N ASN A 120 -22.61 -12.08 -22.73
CA ASN A 120 -23.65 -11.37 -21.99
C ASN A 120 -23.47 -9.84 -22.10
N PHE A 121 -24.29 -9.20 -22.93
CA PHE A 121 -24.28 -7.76 -23.20
C PHE A 121 -25.32 -6.99 -22.36
N SER A 122 -25.97 -7.60 -21.37
CA SER A 122 -26.94 -6.94 -20.51
C SER A 122 -26.28 -5.87 -19.62
N LEU A 123 -26.92 -4.71 -19.50
CA LEU A 123 -26.52 -3.63 -18.59
C LEU A 123 -27.07 -3.83 -17.17
N GLU A 124 -27.87 -4.85 -16.94
CA GLU A 124 -28.51 -5.12 -15.65
C GLU A 124 -27.45 -5.24 -14.53
N ARG A 125 -27.64 -4.52 -13.42
CA ARG A 125 -26.75 -4.45 -12.25
C ARG A 125 -25.36 -3.81 -12.52
N LEU A 126 -25.14 -3.18 -13.68
CA LEU A 126 -23.91 -2.45 -13.99
C LEU A 126 -24.01 -0.93 -13.73
N MET A 127 -25.18 -0.45 -13.29
CA MET A 127 -25.38 0.98 -13.01
C MET A 127 -24.35 1.49 -11.99
N GLY A 128 -23.69 2.59 -12.32
CA GLY A 128 -22.83 3.38 -11.45
C GLY A 128 -23.43 4.75 -11.15
N PHE A 129 -22.60 5.66 -10.64
CA PHE A 129 -22.96 7.05 -10.37
C PHE A 129 -21.87 7.99 -10.91
N ASP A 130 -22.21 9.27 -11.09
CA ASP A 130 -21.21 10.29 -11.48
C ASP A 130 -20.37 10.72 -10.27
N LEU A 131 -19.06 10.81 -10.46
CA LEU A 131 -18.15 11.35 -9.43
C LEU A 131 -18.27 12.87 -9.32
N PHE A 132 -18.62 13.52 -10.43
CA PHE A 132 -18.82 14.99 -10.45
C PHE A 132 -19.82 15.44 -9.37
N GLY A 133 -19.41 16.39 -8.55
CA GLY A 133 -20.21 16.92 -7.44
C GLY A 133 -20.29 16.04 -6.20
N LYS A 134 -19.70 14.84 -6.19
CA LYS A 134 -19.60 14.00 -4.98
C LYS A 134 -18.60 14.59 -4.00
N THR A 135 -18.79 14.29 -2.72
CA THR A 135 -17.87 14.64 -1.64
C THR A 135 -16.91 13.51 -1.36
N VAL A 136 -15.62 13.79 -1.43
CA VAL A 136 -14.54 12.83 -1.16
C VAL A 136 -13.81 13.25 0.10
N GLY A 137 -13.77 12.38 1.10
CA GLY A 137 -13.00 12.53 2.32
C GLY A 137 -11.63 11.88 2.18
N VAL A 138 -10.57 12.63 2.38
CA VAL A 138 -9.18 12.19 2.29
C VAL A 138 -8.57 12.20 3.68
N ILE A 139 -8.17 11.03 4.19
CA ILE A 139 -7.54 10.89 5.50
C ILE A 139 -6.03 10.73 5.29
N GLY A 140 -5.28 11.78 5.60
CA GLY A 140 -3.86 11.93 5.32
C GLY A 140 -3.58 12.69 4.03
N THR A 141 -2.93 13.85 4.15
CA THR A 141 -2.54 14.74 3.03
C THR A 141 -1.03 14.86 2.90
N GLY A 142 -0.32 13.74 3.11
CA GLY A 142 1.08 13.58 2.71
C GLY A 142 1.22 13.63 1.18
N LYS A 143 2.39 13.32 0.64
CA LYS A 143 2.68 13.41 -0.81
C LYS A 143 1.61 12.71 -1.67
N ILE A 144 1.19 11.49 -1.30
CA ILE A 144 0.19 10.70 -2.03
C ILE A 144 -1.19 11.35 -1.91
N GLY A 145 -1.61 11.70 -0.67
CA GLY A 145 -2.92 12.29 -0.43
C GLY A 145 -3.13 13.63 -1.12
N GLN A 146 -2.08 14.47 -1.23
CA GLN A 146 -2.14 15.74 -1.99
C GLN A 146 -2.41 15.50 -3.48
N ILE A 147 -1.70 14.55 -4.09
CA ILE A 147 -1.91 14.18 -5.50
C ILE A 147 -3.31 13.62 -5.68
N PHE A 148 -3.76 12.75 -4.77
CA PHE A 148 -5.12 12.21 -4.82
C PHE A 148 -6.19 13.32 -4.69
N CYS A 149 -6.00 14.29 -3.77
CA CYS A 149 -6.88 15.47 -3.68
C CYS A 149 -6.94 16.25 -5.01
N THR A 150 -5.77 16.49 -5.62
CA THR A 150 -5.69 17.19 -6.91
C THR A 150 -6.42 16.42 -8.02
N ASN A 151 -6.26 15.12 -8.08
CA ASN A 151 -6.97 14.28 -9.05
C ASN A 151 -8.49 14.34 -8.86
N MET A 152 -8.96 14.29 -7.61
CA MET A 152 -10.40 14.34 -7.31
C MET A 152 -11.02 15.71 -7.57
N LEU A 153 -10.29 16.80 -7.27
CA LEU A 153 -10.69 18.15 -7.67
C LEU A 153 -10.80 18.30 -9.19
N GLY A 154 -9.82 17.71 -9.94
CA GLY A 154 -9.82 17.72 -11.40
C GLY A 154 -11.02 16.97 -12.02
N ILE A 155 -11.56 15.97 -11.34
CA ILE A 155 -12.80 15.27 -11.74
C ILE A 155 -14.06 16.11 -11.42
N GLY A 156 -13.93 17.13 -10.58
CA GLY A 156 -15.05 17.98 -10.16
C GLY A 156 -15.72 17.51 -8.87
N CYS A 157 -15.02 16.75 -8.04
CA CYS A 157 -15.46 16.39 -6.70
C CYS A 157 -15.26 17.56 -5.72
N LYS A 158 -16.05 17.57 -4.64
CA LYS A 158 -15.74 18.35 -3.43
C LYS A 158 -14.77 17.52 -2.58
N VAL A 159 -13.65 18.11 -2.17
CA VAL A 159 -12.64 17.39 -1.40
C VAL A 159 -12.56 17.93 0.01
N LEU A 160 -12.85 17.07 0.98
CA LEU A 160 -12.65 17.28 2.41
C LEU A 160 -11.39 16.51 2.83
N ALA A 161 -10.59 17.06 3.72
CA ALA A 161 -9.37 16.40 4.17
C ALA A 161 -9.21 16.45 5.70
N PHE A 162 -8.61 15.40 6.25
CA PHE A 162 -8.13 15.35 7.61
C PHE A 162 -6.63 15.02 7.62
N ASP A 163 -5.87 15.83 8.31
CA ASP A 163 -4.47 15.58 8.64
C ASP A 163 -4.16 16.24 9.99
N VAL A 164 -3.05 15.82 10.64
CA VAL A 164 -2.55 16.49 11.87
C VAL A 164 -2.06 17.90 11.57
N ILE A 165 -1.62 18.17 10.35
CA ILE A 165 -1.20 19.48 9.86
C ILE A 165 -1.88 19.77 8.51
N ALA A 166 -2.72 20.78 8.47
CA ALA A 166 -3.35 21.22 7.23
C ALA A 166 -2.30 21.79 6.24
N ASN A 167 -2.43 21.41 4.97
CA ASN A 167 -1.55 21.91 3.91
C ASN A 167 -2.18 23.12 3.25
N LYS A 168 -1.53 24.30 3.37
CA LYS A 168 -2.02 25.57 2.84
C LYS A 168 -2.15 25.60 1.31
N GLU A 169 -1.30 24.86 0.59
CA GLU A 169 -1.37 24.76 -0.86
C GLU A 169 -2.64 24.01 -1.28
N MET A 170 -2.98 22.95 -0.54
CA MET A 170 -4.21 22.20 -0.79
C MET A 170 -5.45 23.01 -0.41
N GLU A 171 -5.41 23.79 0.67
CA GLU A 171 -6.50 24.74 0.99
C GLU A 171 -6.70 25.78 -0.13
N ALA A 172 -5.63 26.35 -0.64
CA ALA A 172 -5.67 27.28 -1.77
C ALA A 172 -6.18 26.62 -3.07
N ALA A 173 -5.95 25.33 -3.24
CA ALA A 173 -6.47 24.54 -4.36
C ALA A 173 -7.95 24.16 -4.21
N GLY A 174 -8.58 24.42 -3.06
CA GLY A 174 -10.01 24.16 -2.81
C GLY A 174 -10.30 22.94 -1.92
N VAL A 175 -9.29 22.35 -1.28
CA VAL A 175 -9.48 21.30 -0.28
C VAL A 175 -9.90 21.92 1.05
N GLN A 176 -10.97 21.42 1.66
CA GLN A 176 -11.44 21.88 2.95
C GLN A 176 -10.98 20.93 4.07
N TYR A 177 -10.18 21.42 5.02
CA TYR A 177 -9.77 20.62 6.18
C TYR A 177 -10.84 20.69 7.27
N LEU A 178 -11.21 19.51 7.79
CA LEU A 178 -12.24 19.34 8.82
C LEU A 178 -11.80 18.27 9.83
N PRO A 179 -12.41 18.23 11.03
CA PRO A 179 -12.29 17.11 11.96
C PRO A 179 -12.69 15.78 11.31
N LEU A 180 -12.06 14.67 11.74
CA LEU A 180 -12.31 13.34 11.15
C LEU A 180 -13.80 12.96 11.16
N ALA A 181 -14.50 13.20 12.27
CA ALA A 181 -15.93 12.89 12.38
C ALA A 181 -16.78 13.59 11.31
N ASP A 182 -16.49 14.87 11.04
CA ASP A 182 -17.20 15.64 10.05
C ASP A 182 -16.96 15.12 8.63
N ILE A 183 -15.71 14.67 8.34
CA ILE A 183 -15.37 14.05 7.06
C ILE A 183 -16.14 12.75 6.88
N LEU A 184 -16.16 11.88 7.88
CA LEU A 184 -16.87 10.61 7.81
C LEU A 184 -18.37 10.81 7.56
N GLN A 185 -18.99 11.81 8.20
CA GLN A 185 -20.42 12.10 8.05
C GLN A 185 -20.78 12.70 6.69
N GLN A 186 -19.87 13.48 6.08
CA GLN A 186 -20.18 14.27 4.87
C GLN A 186 -19.71 13.59 3.58
N SER A 187 -18.84 12.59 3.65
CA SER A 187 -18.22 12.00 2.46
C SER A 187 -19.08 10.91 1.83
N ASP A 188 -19.16 10.92 0.49
CA ASP A 188 -19.70 9.84 -0.32
C ASP A 188 -18.63 8.77 -0.59
N ILE A 189 -17.36 9.19 -0.60
CA ILE A 189 -16.18 8.35 -0.78
C ILE A 189 -15.17 8.74 0.31
N VAL A 190 -14.58 7.77 0.99
CA VAL A 190 -13.51 7.95 1.97
C VAL A 190 -12.27 7.21 1.47
N SER A 191 -11.12 7.90 1.39
CA SER A 191 -9.85 7.31 0.94
C SER A 191 -8.74 7.55 1.96
N LEU A 192 -8.00 6.47 2.29
CA LEU A 192 -6.97 6.47 3.33
C LEU A 192 -5.58 6.62 2.71
N HIS A 193 -4.84 7.65 3.15
CA HIS A 193 -3.49 7.97 2.72
C HIS A 193 -2.57 8.33 3.89
N CYS A 194 -3.01 8.08 5.12
CA CYS A 194 -2.22 8.30 6.34
C CYS A 194 -1.29 7.09 6.63
N PRO A 195 -0.18 7.29 7.35
CA PRO A 195 0.67 6.19 7.80
C PRO A 195 -0.03 5.38 8.91
N LEU A 196 0.40 4.12 9.09
CA LEU A 196 0.01 3.31 10.24
C LEU A 196 0.87 3.70 11.45
N THR A 197 0.21 4.15 12.50
CA THR A 197 0.77 4.48 13.81
C THR A 197 -0.15 3.93 14.90
N GLU A 198 0.24 4.05 16.15
CA GLU A 198 -0.65 3.71 17.30
C GLU A 198 -1.99 4.46 17.26
N GLN A 199 -1.97 5.73 16.80
CA GLN A 199 -3.15 6.61 16.74
C GLN A 199 -4.02 6.36 15.51
N THR A 200 -3.46 5.80 14.44
CA THR A 200 -4.18 5.55 13.19
C THR A 200 -4.55 4.08 13.00
N LYS A 201 -4.03 3.18 13.84
CA LYS A 201 -4.46 1.78 13.83
C LYS A 201 -5.96 1.71 14.06
N HIS A 202 -6.65 1.01 13.15
CA HIS A 202 -8.12 0.90 13.14
C HIS A 202 -8.83 2.26 13.22
N ILE A 203 -8.28 3.30 12.58
CA ILE A 203 -8.96 4.61 12.45
C ILE A 203 -10.32 4.46 11.78
N ILE A 204 -10.49 3.40 10.99
CA ILE A 204 -11.76 2.92 10.47
C ILE A 204 -12.15 1.67 11.25
N ASP A 205 -12.94 1.87 12.27
CA ASP A 205 -13.51 0.88 13.17
C ASP A 205 -15.05 0.87 13.11
N GLN A 206 -15.71 0.11 13.96
CA GLN A 206 -17.18 0.05 14.04
C GLN A 206 -17.82 1.43 14.30
N ASN A 207 -17.20 2.27 15.14
CA ASN A 207 -17.75 3.58 15.49
C ASN A 207 -17.62 4.57 14.32
N SER A 208 -16.46 4.60 13.69
CA SER A 208 -16.20 5.44 12.51
C SER A 208 -17.09 5.04 11.33
N ILE A 209 -17.28 3.73 11.09
CA ILE A 209 -18.20 3.21 10.07
C ILE A 209 -19.65 3.63 10.37
N ALA A 210 -20.08 3.59 11.62
CA ALA A 210 -21.44 4.00 12.02
C ALA A 210 -21.70 5.49 11.73
N MET A 211 -20.67 6.35 11.78
CA MET A 211 -20.77 7.78 11.43
C MET A 211 -20.84 8.06 9.94
N MET A 212 -20.37 7.14 9.07
CA MET A 212 -20.34 7.33 7.62
C MET A 212 -21.75 7.39 7.03
N LYS A 213 -21.87 7.96 5.83
CA LYS A 213 -23.10 7.90 5.04
C LYS A 213 -23.48 6.45 4.71
N GLN A 214 -24.77 6.18 4.63
CA GLN A 214 -25.26 4.91 4.11
C GLN A 214 -24.80 4.73 2.66
N GLY A 215 -24.19 3.57 2.35
CA GLY A 215 -23.68 3.27 1.02
C GLY A 215 -22.35 3.91 0.67
N VAL A 216 -21.58 4.39 1.65
CA VAL A 216 -20.26 4.99 1.44
C VAL A 216 -19.33 4.07 0.66
N MET A 217 -18.45 4.65 -0.17
CA MET A 217 -17.33 3.93 -0.78
C MET A 217 -16.08 4.17 0.08
N LEU A 218 -15.46 3.08 0.56
CA LEU A 218 -14.22 3.12 1.35
C LEU A 218 -13.06 2.56 0.54
N ILE A 219 -11.95 3.31 0.47
CA ILE A 219 -10.74 2.94 -0.27
C ILE A 219 -9.53 2.95 0.66
N ASN A 220 -8.75 1.88 0.64
CA ASN A 220 -7.49 1.79 1.37
C ASN A 220 -6.36 1.29 0.47
N THR A 221 -5.44 2.18 0.12
CA THR A 221 -4.18 1.90 -0.60
C THR A 221 -2.95 2.23 0.25
N SER A 222 -3.11 2.32 1.57
CA SER A 222 -2.04 2.74 2.49
C SER A 222 -1.51 1.56 3.33
N ARG A 223 -2.21 1.19 4.40
CA ARG A 223 -1.85 0.05 5.27
C ARG A 223 -3.10 -0.69 5.70
N GLY A 224 -3.08 -2.04 5.68
CA GLY A 224 -4.23 -2.87 6.01
C GLY A 224 -4.82 -2.55 7.38
N ALA A 225 -4.00 -2.49 8.41
CA ALA A 225 -4.42 -2.24 9.79
C ALA A 225 -4.95 -0.82 10.09
N LEU A 226 -5.13 0.06 9.09
CA LEU A 226 -5.94 1.28 9.22
C LEU A 226 -7.44 0.97 9.30
N VAL A 227 -7.86 -0.18 8.77
CA VAL A 227 -9.25 -0.65 8.75
C VAL A 227 -9.35 -1.89 9.63
N ASP A 228 -10.26 -1.86 10.60
CA ASP A 228 -10.68 -3.05 11.34
C ASP A 228 -11.47 -3.96 10.39
N THR A 229 -10.89 -5.09 10.00
CA THR A 229 -11.46 -5.97 8.98
C THR A 229 -12.83 -6.54 9.39
N PRO A 230 -13.01 -7.08 10.61
CA PRO A 230 -14.34 -7.51 11.09
C PRO A 230 -15.38 -6.39 11.05
N ALA A 231 -15.04 -5.17 11.46
CA ALA A 231 -15.95 -4.03 11.40
C ALA A 231 -16.34 -3.65 9.96
N ALA A 232 -15.38 -3.73 9.02
CA ALA A 232 -15.65 -3.49 7.60
C ALA A 232 -16.59 -4.56 7.01
N ILE A 233 -16.40 -5.84 7.35
CA ILE A 233 -17.29 -6.94 6.96
C ILE A 233 -18.73 -6.68 7.47
N GLU A 234 -18.88 -6.27 8.71
CA GLU A 234 -20.20 -5.95 9.25
C GLU A 234 -20.80 -4.71 8.58
N GLY A 235 -19.98 -3.71 8.31
CA GLY A 235 -20.38 -2.52 7.51
C GLY A 235 -20.89 -2.86 6.11
N LEU A 236 -20.28 -3.86 5.45
CA LEU A 236 -20.74 -4.38 4.14
C LEU A 236 -22.06 -5.13 4.26
N LYS A 237 -22.24 -5.99 5.28
CA LYS A 237 -23.48 -6.74 5.52
C LYS A 237 -24.66 -5.81 5.79
N THR A 238 -24.47 -4.76 6.55
CA THR A 238 -25.51 -3.77 6.85
C THR A 238 -25.73 -2.76 5.73
N GLY A 239 -24.89 -2.78 4.70
CA GLY A 239 -24.91 -1.83 3.59
C GLY A 239 -24.45 -0.41 3.99
N ARG A 240 -23.90 -0.23 5.19
CA ARG A 240 -23.27 1.05 5.56
C ARG A 240 -22.09 1.33 4.62
N ILE A 241 -21.25 0.33 4.38
CA ILE A 241 -20.24 0.34 3.32
C ILE A 241 -20.91 -0.21 2.05
N GLY A 242 -21.14 0.67 1.09
CA GLY A 242 -21.72 0.31 -0.21
C GLY A 242 -20.69 -0.25 -1.18
N TYR A 243 -19.43 0.16 -1.07
CA TYR A 243 -18.31 -0.29 -1.89
C TYR A 243 -17.02 -0.29 -1.05
N LEU A 244 -16.20 -1.34 -1.19
CA LEU A 244 -14.91 -1.44 -0.52
C LEU A 244 -13.81 -1.74 -1.53
N GLY A 245 -12.79 -0.87 -1.60
CA GLY A 245 -11.60 -1.06 -2.43
C GLY A 245 -10.36 -1.15 -1.56
N LEU A 246 -9.69 -2.28 -1.61
CA LEU A 246 -8.48 -2.55 -0.80
C LEU A 246 -7.32 -2.91 -1.73
N ASP A 247 -6.19 -2.21 -1.61
CA ASP A 247 -4.91 -2.66 -2.17
C ASP A 247 -4.04 -3.30 -1.09
N VAL A 248 -4.40 -3.11 0.17
CA VAL A 248 -3.71 -3.60 1.36
C VAL A 248 -4.70 -4.29 2.28
N TYR A 249 -4.21 -5.30 3.01
CA TYR A 249 -5.01 -6.09 3.94
C TYR A 249 -4.26 -6.27 5.26
N GLU A 250 -4.98 -6.36 6.39
CA GLU A 250 -4.36 -6.40 7.72
C GLU A 250 -3.46 -7.62 7.92
N GLN A 251 -3.82 -8.77 7.33
CA GLN A 251 -3.07 -10.02 7.41
C GLN A 251 -2.42 -10.41 6.07
N GLU A 252 -2.06 -9.44 5.24
CA GLU A 252 -1.55 -9.65 3.88
C GLU A 252 -0.27 -10.49 3.78
N GLU A 253 0.54 -10.53 4.84
CA GLU A 253 1.87 -11.17 4.83
C GLU A 253 1.87 -12.63 4.37
N LYS A 254 0.79 -13.38 4.64
CA LYS A 254 0.69 -14.79 4.27
C LYS A 254 0.05 -15.03 2.89
N LEU A 255 -0.56 -14.00 2.34
CA LEU A 255 -1.40 -14.10 1.16
C LEU A 255 -0.78 -13.38 -0.04
N PHE A 256 -0.44 -12.10 0.12
CA PHE A 256 -0.02 -11.26 -0.98
C PHE A 256 1.38 -11.64 -1.50
N PHE A 257 1.59 -11.39 -2.78
CA PHE A 257 2.79 -11.76 -3.54
C PHE A 257 3.01 -13.28 -3.72
N ASN A 258 2.06 -14.14 -3.32
CA ASN A 258 2.11 -15.58 -3.51
C ASN A 258 1.04 -16.03 -4.51
N ASP A 259 1.37 -17.05 -5.31
CA ASP A 259 0.36 -17.78 -6.08
C ASP A 259 -0.26 -18.87 -5.20
N LEU A 260 -1.47 -18.64 -4.75
CA LEU A 260 -2.26 -19.54 -3.92
C LEU A 260 -3.44 -20.14 -4.66
N SER A 261 -3.47 -20.06 -5.99
CA SER A 261 -4.61 -20.51 -6.81
C SER A 261 -4.94 -22.00 -6.64
N GLU A 262 -3.94 -22.82 -6.30
CA GLU A 262 -4.08 -24.25 -6.06
C GLU A 262 -4.07 -24.61 -4.56
N ASN A 263 -4.14 -23.61 -3.66
CA ASN A 263 -4.03 -23.82 -2.23
C ASN A 263 -5.32 -23.43 -1.49
N ILE A 264 -5.56 -24.07 -0.35
CA ILE A 264 -6.64 -23.64 0.56
C ILE A 264 -6.17 -22.39 1.31
N ILE A 265 -6.93 -21.32 1.18
CA ILE A 265 -6.71 -20.07 1.91
C ILE A 265 -7.42 -20.20 3.26
N ASN A 266 -6.64 -20.36 4.35
CA ASN A 266 -7.14 -20.47 5.72
C ASN A 266 -7.24 -19.08 6.41
N ASP A 267 -7.90 -18.13 5.74
CA ASP A 267 -8.19 -16.80 6.26
C ASP A 267 -9.66 -16.50 5.94
N ASP A 268 -10.49 -16.65 6.97
CA ASP A 268 -11.94 -16.53 6.83
C ASP A 268 -12.36 -15.10 6.47
N ASP A 269 -11.65 -14.08 6.97
CA ASP A 269 -11.98 -12.68 6.73
C ASP A 269 -11.72 -12.31 5.26
N ILE A 270 -10.56 -12.66 4.68
CA ILE A 270 -10.30 -12.38 3.27
C ILE A 270 -11.27 -13.17 2.36
N MET A 271 -11.56 -14.44 2.68
CA MET A 271 -12.52 -15.23 1.92
C MET A 271 -13.92 -14.62 2.00
N HIS A 272 -14.30 -14.10 3.15
CA HIS A 272 -15.57 -13.39 3.31
C HIS A 272 -15.60 -12.11 2.49
N LEU A 273 -14.52 -11.29 2.54
CA LEU A 273 -14.40 -10.09 1.74
C LEU A 273 -14.50 -10.38 0.23
N LEU A 274 -13.85 -11.43 -0.26
CA LEU A 274 -13.89 -11.86 -1.66
C LEU A 274 -15.29 -12.33 -2.11
N SER A 275 -16.13 -12.77 -1.18
CA SER A 275 -17.51 -13.19 -1.50
C SER A 275 -18.46 -12.03 -1.79
N PHE A 276 -18.14 -10.80 -1.33
CA PHE A 276 -19.02 -9.65 -1.56
C PHE A 276 -18.90 -9.11 -2.99
N PRO A 277 -20.03 -8.87 -3.68
CA PRO A 277 -20.03 -8.40 -5.06
C PRO A 277 -19.59 -6.93 -5.23
N ASN A 278 -19.51 -6.19 -4.16
CA ASN A 278 -19.15 -4.76 -4.07
C ASN A 278 -17.79 -4.52 -3.39
N VAL A 279 -16.98 -5.57 -3.29
CA VAL A 279 -15.59 -5.52 -2.81
C VAL A 279 -14.64 -5.75 -3.98
N LEU A 280 -13.56 -4.98 -4.03
CA LEU A 280 -12.47 -5.12 -4.98
C LEU A 280 -11.15 -5.11 -4.20
N ILE A 281 -10.39 -6.20 -4.30
CA ILE A 281 -9.10 -6.35 -3.65
C ILE A 281 -8.02 -6.51 -4.70
N THR A 282 -6.94 -5.77 -4.56
CA THR A 282 -5.69 -5.93 -5.30
C THR A 282 -4.57 -6.26 -4.32
N SER A 283 -3.53 -6.94 -4.76
CA SER A 283 -2.52 -7.50 -3.87
C SER A 283 -1.31 -6.58 -3.71
N HIS A 284 -1.53 -5.43 -3.06
CA HIS A 284 -0.51 -4.43 -2.72
C HIS A 284 0.28 -3.98 -3.96
N GLN A 285 -0.46 -3.71 -5.06
CA GLN A 285 0.11 -3.36 -6.36
C GLN A 285 0.08 -1.86 -6.69
N GLY A 286 -0.39 -1.02 -5.77
CA GLY A 286 -0.52 0.42 -6.00
C GLY A 286 0.79 1.12 -6.39
N PHE A 287 1.93 0.54 -6.06
CA PHE A 287 3.24 1.02 -6.47
C PHE A 287 3.68 0.52 -7.87
N PHE A 288 3.02 -0.48 -8.43
CA PHE A 288 3.53 -1.29 -9.54
C PHE A 288 3.41 -0.58 -10.88
N THR A 289 4.25 0.43 -11.10
CA THR A 289 4.42 1.17 -12.37
C THR A 289 5.87 1.18 -12.81
N GLN A 290 6.12 1.43 -14.10
CA GLN A 290 7.49 1.49 -14.63
C GLN A 290 8.34 2.55 -13.94
N GLU A 291 7.75 3.71 -13.68
CA GLU A 291 8.40 4.84 -13.01
C GLU A 291 8.78 4.50 -11.58
N ALA A 292 7.87 3.88 -10.83
CA ALA A 292 8.11 3.47 -9.46
C ALA A 292 9.20 2.40 -9.36
N LEU A 293 9.13 1.37 -10.20
CA LEU A 293 10.14 0.29 -10.22
C LEU A 293 11.52 0.79 -10.64
N ALA A 294 11.58 1.72 -11.62
CA ALA A 294 12.82 2.38 -12.00
C ALA A 294 13.42 3.19 -10.85
N GLU A 295 12.61 3.97 -10.15
CA GLU A 295 13.07 4.78 -9.02
C GLU A 295 13.47 3.91 -7.82
N ILE A 296 12.75 2.84 -7.54
CA ILE A 296 13.11 1.85 -6.50
C ILE A 296 14.49 1.27 -6.80
N ALA A 297 14.73 0.80 -8.02
CA ALA A 297 16.01 0.20 -8.39
C ALA A 297 17.16 1.22 -8.28
N LYS A 298 16.98 2.43 -8.85
CA LYS A 298 18.00 3.49 -8.82
C LYS A 298 18.33 3.90 -7.38
N THR A 299 17.31 4.16 -6.55
CA THR A 299 17.53 4.60 -5.17
C THR A 299 18.16 3.50 -4.33
N THR A 300 17.76 2.23 -4.52
CA THR A 300 18.38 1.11 -3.81
C THR A 300 19.86 0.96 -4.18
N LEU A 301 20.20 1.04 -5.47
CA LEU A 301 21.59 0.97 -5.92
C LEU A 301 22.39 2.17 -5.41
N ALA A 302 21.84 3.38 -5.44
CA ALA A 302 22.48 4.57 -4.88
C ALA A 302 22.76 4.45 -3.38
N ASN A 303 21.84 3.87 -2.60
CA ASN A 303 22.05 3.59 -1.19
C ASN A 303 23.23 2.61 -0.97
N ILE A 304 23.40 1.63 -1.84
CA ILE A 304 24.52 0.68 -1.79
C ILE A 304 25.83 1.39 -2.19
N ASP A 305 25.79 2.26 -3.20
CA ASP A 305 26.94 3.08 -3.61
C ASP A 305 27.44 4.00 -2.48
N GLU A 306 26.49 4.66 -1.76
CA GLU A 306 26.82 5.49 -0.60
C GLU A 306 27.50 4.67 0.52
N PHE A 307 26.97 3.47 0.78
CA PHE A 307 27.51 2.56 1.78
C PHE A 307 28.94 2.09 1.41
N GLU A 308 29.14 1.65 0.18
CA GLU A 308 30.44 1.13 -0.27
C GLU A 308 31.51 2.23 -0.28
N ALA A 309 31.12 3.46 -0.64
CA ALA A 309 32.02 4.63 -0.61
C ALA A 309 32.32 5.13 0.82
N GLY A 310 31.70 4.57 1.86
CA GLY A 310 31.82 5.05 3.24
C GLY A 310 31.20 6.44 3.45
N ASN A 311 30.26 6.84 2.59
CA ASN A 311 29.57 8.12 2.68
C ASN A 311 28.48 8.10 3.76
N ASN A 312 27.95 9.28 4.07
CA ASN A 312 26.74 9.37 4.89
C ASN A 312 25.55 8.77 4.13
N LEU A 313 24.82 7.87 4.78
CA LEU A 313 23.67 7.19 4.18
C LEU A 313 22.45 8.11 4.19
N THR A 314 22.11 8.68 3.06
CA THR A 314 21.02 9.67 2.90
C THR A 314 19.66 9.10 3.33
N ASN A 315 19.39 7.85 2.99
CA ASN A 315 18.11 7.19 3.23
C ASN A 315 18.15 6.19 4.41
N ARG A 316 19.02 6.47 5.38
CA ARG A 316 19.22 5.63 6.56
C ARG A 316 17.99 5.63 7.47
N VAL A 317 17.63 4.44 7.96
CA VAL A 317 16.61 4.22 8.99
C VAL A 317 17.26 4.11 10.37
N VAL A 318 18.35 3.35 10.44
CA VAL A 318 19.16 3.13 11.66
C VAL A 318 20.63 2.95 11.30
#